data_b36d02cc41738b5fa088c36547316579
#
_entry.id   b36d02cc41738b5fa088c36547316579
#
_cell.length_a   1.000
_cell.length_b   1.000
_cell.length_c   1.000
_cell.angle_alpha   90.00
_cell.angle_beta   90.00
_cell.angle_gamma   90.00
#
_symmetry.space_group_name_H-M   'P 1'
#
loop_
_entity.id
_entity.type
_entity.pdbx_description
1 polymer ?
#
loop_
_entity_poly.entity_id
_entity_poly.type
_entity_poly.pdbx_seq_one_letter_code
_entity_poly.pdbx_strand_id
1 'polypeptide(L)'
;MCGDDSFLNYNMQPLIKLLKGLFAMKTLYLDCGMGAAGDMLAGALYDLLSEEQRAEFQNIAAAFSAVGLNVRCAAAEKCGIRGIHFAVEYMNTDADEYAACIHEHEHLHEHEHCHEHEHCHEHEHCHEHEHCHEHEHHHSHSGLHEIEHIIRALPVSDAVKEHSLAVYKLIAEAESHAHGVPVDLVHFHEVGALDAVADIVSCCALIEMLAPERIAASPVRTGSGHVHCAHGILPVPAPATAFILHGVPVYAGDIKGELCTPTGAALLKHFVHEFTAMPLMTILSQGYGMGKRDYPAANCVRALFGESPSEESMDEIIELRCNIDDMTGEEIGFAFDKLLNAGAADVYTVPAGMKKNRPGIMLCVLCSVEKRGALVQLIFRHTSTLGIRECRMPRYVLQRETQTAKFEDGTIRLKTAQGFGVKRAKFEYADIAALAERRAITLADAEKIAETAFKEFSE
;
A
#
# COMPACT_ATOMS: atom_id res chain seq x y z
N MET A 1 -35.14 -44.89 -7.32
CA MET A 1 -34.57 -44.27 -8.53
C MET A 1 -33.51 -43.32 -8.04
N CYS A 2 -32.26 -43.80 -8.07
CA CYS A 2 -31.09 -43.08 -7.64
C CYS A 2 -30.63 -42.18 -8.82
N GLY A 3 -30.58 -40.88 -8.58
CA GLY A 3 -29.96 -39.94 -9.52
C GLY A 3 -28.46 -39.88 -9.29
N ASP A 4 -27.72 -40.10 -10.34
CA ASP A 4 -26.24 -40.06 -10.41
C ASP A 4 -25.73 -38.64 -10.19
N ASP A 5 -25.14 -38.36 -9.03
CA ASP A 5 -24.35 -37.15 -8.75
C ASP A 5 -22.89 -37.38 -9.12
N SER A 6 -22.59 -37.75 -10.36
CA SER A 6 -21.21 -37.95 -10.86
C SER A 6 -20.75 -36.89 -11.89
N PHE A 7 -21.11 -35.63 -11.73
CA PHE A 7 -20.53 -34.55 -12.56
C PHE A 7 -19.87 -33.49 -11.69
N LEU A 8 -18.56 -33.28 -12.01
CA LEU A 8 -17.65 -32.21 -11.57
C LEU A 8 -16.67 -32.54 -10.42
N ASN A 9 -15.99 -33.68 -10.50
CA ASN A 9 -14.66 -33.76 -9.93
C ASN A 9 -13.61 -33.53 -11.06
N TYR A 10 -13.56 -32.30 -11.58
CA TYR A 10 -12.40 -31.87 -12.35
C TYR A 10 -11.24 -31.74 -11.37
N ASN A 11 -10.29 -32.66 -11.51
CA ASN A 11 -9.02 -32.63 -10.79
C ASN A 11 -8.26 -31.34 -11.19
N MET A 12 -8.48 -30.26 -10.46
CA MET A 12 -7.84 -28.95 -10.64
C MET A 12 -6.35 -28.95 -10.27
N GLN A 13 -5.85 -30.01 -9.69
CA GLN A 13 -4.47 -30.18 -9.24
C GLN A 13 -3.41 -29.98 -10.36
N PRO A 14 -3.59 -30.49 -11.58
CA PRO A 14 -2.63 -30.22 -12.66
C PRO A 14 -2.64 -28.77 -13.14
N LEU A 15 -3.82 -28.14 -13.16
CA LEU A 15 -3.95 -26.74 -13.56
C LEU A 15 -3.35 -25.81 -12.52
N ILE A 16 -3.56 -26.09 -11.25
CA ILE A 16 -2.95 -25.38 -10.12
C ILE A 16 -1.42 -25.56 -10.12
N LYS A 17 -0.91 -26.75 -10.47
CA LYS A 17 0.54 -27.00 -10.59
C LYS A 17 1.16 -26.32 -11.80
N LEU A 18 0.42 -26.19 -12.90
CA LEU A 18 0.87 -25.46 -14.11
C LEU A 18 0.85 -23.94 -13.87
N LEU A 19 -0.11 -23.42 -13.11
CA LEU A 19 -0.19 -22.03 -12.69
C LEU A 19 0.84 -21.67 -11.60
N LYS A 20 1.25 -22.63 -10.77
CA LYS A 20 2.29 -22.45 -9.74
C LYS A 20 3.70 -22.20 -10.28
N GLY A 21 3.96 -22.46 -11.55
CA GLY A 21 5.32 -22.40 -12.10
C GLY A 21 5.65 -21.16 -12.93
N LEU A 22 4.69 -20.34 -13.33
CA LEU A 22 4.96 -19.32 -14.34
C LEU A 22 4.96 -17.86 -13.86
N PHE A 23 4.27 -17.51 -12.76
CA PHE A 23 4.14 -16.08 -12.37
C PHE A 23 3.67 -15.92 -10.91
N ALA A 24 4.37 -16.55 -9.96
CA ALA A 24 4.08 -16.35 -8.55
C ALA A 24 4.96 -15.23 -8.01
N MET A 25 4.32 -14.14 -7.60
CA MET A 25 4.96 -12.97 -6.98
C MET A 25 4.88 -13.10 -5.45
N LYS A 26 6.00 -12.98 -4.76
CA LYS A 26 6.04 -12.95 -3.29
C LYS A 26 5.28 -11.73 -2.78
N THR A 27 4.17 -11.98 -2.14
CA THR A 27 3.26 -10.93 -1.67
C THR A 27 3.15 -10.95 -0.15
N LEU A 28 3.35 -9.79 0.45
CA LEU A 28 3.06 -9.49 1.84
C LEU A 28 1.74 -8.72 1.90
N TYR A 29 0.76 -9.25 2.63
CA TYR A 29 -0.50 -8.57 2.92
C TYR A 29 -0.59 -8.22 4.40
N LEU A 30 -0.83 -6.94 4.71
CA LEU A 30 -0.97 -6.42 6.08
C LEU A 30 -2.44 -6.12 6.37
N ASP A 31 -3.02 -6.83 7.32
CA ASP A 31 -4.37 -6.58 7.80
C ASP A 31 -4.32 -5.60 8.97
N CYS A 32 -4.70 -4.35 8.68
CA CYS A 32 -4.72 -3.23 9.60
C CYS A 32 -6.13 -2.99 10.22
N GLY A 33 -6.95 -4.03 10.32
CA GLY A 33 -8.30 -3.97 10.92
C GLY A 33 -8.33 -3.59 12.39
N MET A 34 -7.17 -3.62 13.07
CA MET A 34 -6.95 -3.10 14.42
C MET A 34 -5.92 -1.95 14.45
N GLY A 35 -5.75 -1.24 13.33
CA GLY A 35 -4.78 -0.17 13.20
C GLY A 35 -3.38 -0.67 12.85
N ALA A 36 -2.38 0.18 13.11
CA ALA A 36 -0.96 -0.13 12.93
C ALA A 36 -0.08 0.74 13.81
N ALA A 37 0.87 0.13 14.48
CA ALA A 37 1.93 0.80 15.21
C ALA A 37 3.27 0.13 14.87
N GLY A 38 4.40 0.81 15.12
CA GLY A 38 5.71 0.30 14.77
C GLY A 38 5.99 -1.06 15.39
N ASP A 39 5.75 -1.20 16.69
CA ASP A 39 5.89 -2.45 17.45
C ASP A 39 4.98 -3.57 16.91
N MET A 40 3.74 -3.25 16.53
CA MET A 40 2.81 -4.23 15.97
C MET A 40 3.27 -4.72 14.58
N LEU A 41 3.75 -3.82 13.73
CA LEU A 41 4.28 -4.18 12.42
C LEU A 41 5.57 -5.01 12.57
N ALA A 42 6.51 -4.57 13.40
CA ALA A 42 7.74 -5.31 13.68
C ALA A 42 7.46 -6.71 14.24
N GLY A 43 6.53 -6.83 15.20
CA GLY A 43 6.13 -8.11 15.76
C GLY A 43 5.52 -9.06 14.72
N ALA A 44 4.61 -8.55 13.86
CA ALA A 44 3.97 -9.34 12.81
C ALA A 44 4.97 -9.82 11.74
N LEU A 45 5.91 -8.95 11.34
CA LEU A 45 6.95 -9.30 10.38
C LEU A 45 7.96 -10.30 10.96
N TYR A 46 8.36 -10.12 12.23
CA TYR A 46 9.25 -11.06 12.92
C TYR A 46 8.62 -12.45 13.05
N ASP A 47 7.32 -12.53 13.29
CA ASP A 47 6.61 -13.82 13.43
C ASP A 47 6.60 -14.63 12.12
N LEU A 48 6.73 -13.97 10.96
CA LEU A 48 6.85 -14.59 9.64
C LEU A 48 8.21 -15.26 9.39
N LEU A 49 9.27 -14.86 10.12
CA LEU A 49 10.62 -15.30 9.85
C LEU A 49 10.85 -16.77 10.18
N SER A 50 11.69 -17.44 9.39
CA SER A 50 12.26 -18.74 9.72
C SER A 50 13.19 -18.64 10.94
N GLU A 51 13.52 -19.78 11.54
CA GLU A 51 14.47 -19.81 12.68
C GLU A 51 15.84 -19.22 12.31
N GLU A 52 16.32 -19.47 11.11
CA GLU A 52 17.58 -18.93 10.59
C GLU A 52 17.52 -17.40 10.45
N GLN A 53 16.46 -16.89 9.86
CA GLN A 53 16.23 -15.44 9.74
C GLN A 53 16.04 -14.77 11.12
N ARG A 54 15.37 -15.43 12.06
CA ARG A 54 15.27 -14.92 13.44
C ARG A 54 16.65 -14.80 14.11
N ALA A 55 17.53 -15.77 13.90
CA ALA A 55 18.89 -15.71 14.40
C ALA A 55 19.71 -14.57 13.78
N GLU A 56 19.52 -14.31 12.47
CA GLU A 56 20.12 -13.18 11.78
C GLU A 56 19.58 -11.83 12.34
N PHE A 57 18.26 -11.71 12.51
CA PHE A 57 17.65 -10.51 13.08
C PHE A 57 18.13 -10.22 14.50
N GLN A 58 18.43 -11.24 15.32
CA GLN A 58 18.99 -11.04 16.67
C GLN A 58 20.32 -10.27 16.65
N ASN A 59 21.12 -10.41 15.59
CA ASN A 59 22.36 -9.62 15.45
C ASN A 59 22.03 -8.13 15.22
N ILE A 60 20.99 -7.84 14.45
CA ILE A 60 20.50 -6.46 14.23
C ILE A 60 19.92 -5.91 15.54
N ALA A 61 19.10 -6.71 16.22
CA ALA A 61 18.50 -6.34 17.50
C ALA A 61 19.59 -6.04 18.58
N ALA A 62 20.64 -6.86 18.63
CA ALA A 62 21.76 -6.65 19.56
C ALA A 62 22.54 -5.35 19.29
N ALA A 63 22.58 -4.88 18.03
CA ALA A 63 23.29 -3.65 17.68
C ALA A 63 22.66 -2.39 18.31
N PHE A 64 21.38 -2.42 18.64
CA PHE A 64 20.73 -1.31 19.33
C PHE A 64 21.28 -1.07 20.76
N SER A 65 21.98 -2.05 21.32
CA SER A 65 22.66 -1.87 22.62
C SER A 65 23.72 -0.76 22.59
N ALA A 66 24.32 -0.50 21.42
CA ALA A 66 25.27 0.59 21.24
C ALA A 66 24.65 1.99 21.42
N VAL A 67 23.34 2.10 21.27
CA VAL A 67 22.57 3.34 21.50
C VAL A 67 21.70 3.25 22.76
N GLY A 68 22.00 2.30 23.67
CA GLY A 68 21.31 2.18 24.95
C GLY A 68 19.94 1.50 24.92
N LEU A 69 19.62 0.77 23.85
CA LEU A 69 18.34 0.07 23.69
C LEU A 69 18.50 -1.45 23.72
N ASN A 70 17.52 -2.12 24.28
CA ASN A 70 17.35 -3.56 24.23
C ASN A 70 16.06 -3.91 23.48
N VAL A 71 16.21 -4.55 22.33
CA VAL A 71 15.07 -5.00 21.51
C VAL A 71 14.73 -6.44 21.86
N ARG A 72 13.48 -6.70 22.22
CA ARG A 72 12.97 -8.02 22.61
C ARG A 72 11.75 -8.41 21.79
N CYS A 73 11.79 -9.63 21.24
CA CYS A 73 10.65 -10.26 20.59
C CYS A 73 10.15 -11.40 21.49
N ALA A 74 9.01 -11.21 22.14
CA ALA A 74 8.45 -12.19 23.08
C ALA A 74 7.10 -12.70 22.60
N ALA A 75 6.81 -13.99 22.86
CA ALA A 75 5.49 -14.54 22.61
C ALA A 75 4.46 -13.84 23.52
N ALA A 76 3.33 -13.45 22.91
CA ALA A 76 2.23 -12.82 23.60
C ALA A 76 0.89 -13.35 23.08
N GLU A 77 -0.17 -13.15 23.84
CA GLU A 77 -1.52 -13.61 23.48
C GLU A 77 -2.55 -12.49 23.71
N LYS A 78 -3.43 -12.26 22.73
CA LYS A 78 -4.56 -11.34 22.84
C LYS A 78 -5.82 -12.04 22.34
N CYS A 79 -6.86 -12.10 23.16
CA CYS A 79 -8.14 -12.76 22.83
C CYS A 79 -7.98 -14.21 22.30
N GLY A 80 -7.03 -14.97 22.84
CA GLY A 80 -6.76 -16.35 22.40
C GLY A 80 -5.91 -16.46 21.13
N ILE A 81 -5.50 -15.35 20.51
CA ILE A 81 -4.59 -15.33 19.38
C ILE A 81 -3.16 -15.18 19.90
N ARG A 82 -2.28 -16.10 19.51
CA ARG A 82 -0.84 -16.02 19.82
C ARG A 82 -0.10 -15.26 18.71
N GLY A 83 0.89 -14.49 19.12
CA GLY A 83 1.76 -13.74 18.23
C GLY A 83 2.98 -13.22 18.98
N ILE A 84 3.62 -12.20 18.43
CA ILE A 84 4.83 -11.60 18.98
C ILE A 84 4.53 -10.20 19.50
N HIS A 85 4.93 -9.94 20.73
CA HIS A 85 5.08 -8.58 21.26
C HIS A 85 6.52 -8.13 21.02
N PHE A 86 6.68 -7.10 20.22
CA PHE A 86 7.94 -6.43 19.96
C PHE A 86 8.09 -5.31 21.00
N ALA A 87 9.13 -5.39 21.82
CA ALA A 87 9.35 -4.44 22.89
C ALA A 87 10.74 -3.81 22.75
N VAL A 88 10.82 -2.52 22.96
CA VAL A 88 12.07 -1.75 23.06
C VAL A 88 12.18 -1.24 24.49
N GLU A 89 13.28 -1.59 25.16
CA GLU A 89 13.55 -1.24 26.55
C GLU A 89 14.84 -0.40 26.60
N TYR A 90 14.88 0.63 27.44
CA TYR A 90 16.10 1.41 27.66
C TYR A 90 17.05 0.66 28.58
N MET A 91 18.34 0.56 28.18
CA MET A 91 19.41 -0.04 28.97
C MET A 91 20.11 1.08 29.71
N ASN A 92 20.03 1.12 31.04
CA ASN A 92 20.68 2.12 31.91
C ASN A 92 20.18 3.56 31.77
N THR A 93 19.12 3.85 32.44
CA THR A 93 18.96 5.11 33.20
C THR A 93 18.68 4.70 34.61
N ASP A 94 19.17 5.44 35.58
CA ASP A 94 18.77 5.26 36.97
C ASP A 94 17.27 5.18 37.00
N ALA A 95 16.76 4.00 37.38
CA ALA A 95 15.37 3.58 37.14
C ALA A 95 14.32 4.50 37.78
N ASP A 96 14.78 5.44 38.61
CA ASP A 96 13.92 6.33 39.40
C ASP A 96 13.51 7.62 38.66
N GLU A 97 14.26 8.12 37.67
CA GLU A 97 13.90 9.36 36.96
C GLU A 97 12.97 9.13 35.77
N TYR A 98 13.09 7.99 35.08
CA TYR A 98 12.24 7.70 33.92
C TYR A 98 10.91 7.03 34.29
N ALA A 99 10.92 6.24 35.37
CA ALA A 99 9.70 5.67 35.95
C ALA A 99 8.72 6.74 36.47
N ALA A 100 9.23 7.87 36.95
CA ALA A 100 8.42 8.98 37.41
C ALA A 100 7.64 9.64 36.29
N CYS A 101 8.19 9.78 35.06
CA CYS A 101 7.49 10.34 33.93
C CYS A 101 6.40 9.39 33.34
N ILE A 102 6.56 8.08 33.47
CA ILE A 102 5.58 7.10 32.95
C ILE A 102 4.47 6.85 33.99
N HIS A 103 4.78 6.87 35.29
CA HIS A 103 3.80 6.61 36.35
C HIS A 103 2.83 7.76 36.61
N GLU A 104 3.13 9.00 36.23
CA GLU A 104 2.16 10.10 36.34
C GLU A 104 0.97 9.97 35.37
N HIS A 105 1.04 9.08 34.40
CA HIS A 105 -0.05 8.89 33.43
C HIS A 105 -1.01 7.72 33.73
N GLU A 106 -0.72 6.87 34.72
CA GLU A 106 -1.57 5.70 35.06
C GLU A 106 -2.55 5.93 36.22
N HIS A 107 -2.48 7.05 36.94
CA HIS A 107 -3.39 7.37 38.01
C HIS A 107 -4.40 8.45 37.63
N LEU A 108 -5.40 8.11 36.86
CA LEU A 108 -6.66 8.89 36.79
C LEU A 108 -7.75 8.18 37.55
N HIS A 109 -7.85 8.66 38.67
CA HIS A 109 -8.77 8.50 39.76
C HIS A 109 -10.22 8.66 39.41
N GLU A 110 -11.00 7.71 39.92
CA GLU A 110 -12.33 7.95 40.44
C GLU A 110 -12.23 8.87 41.64
N HIS A 111 -12.79 10.06 41.56
CA HIS A 111 -13.12 10.88 42.72
C HIS A 111 -14.62 11.15 42.76
N GLU A 112 -15.25 10.51 43.72
CA GLU A 112 -16.55 10.88 44.24
C GLU A 112 -16.49 12.26 44.86
N HIS A 113 -17.54 13.03 44.63
CA HIS A 113 -17.80 14.34 45.23
C HIS A 113 -18.12 14.23 46.72
N CYS A 114 -17.44 15.04 47.54
CA CYS A 114 -18.00 15.55 48.78
C CYS A 114 -17.79 17.05 48.86
N HIS A 115 -18.88 17.77 48.94
CA HIS A 115 -18.94 19.17 49.32
C HIS A 115 -18.74 19.30 50.80
N GLU A 116 -17.98 20.32 51.25
CA GLU A 116 -18.40 21.19 52.38
C GLU A 116 -17.51 22.44 52.44
N HIS A 117 -18.18 23.56 52.68
CA HIS A 117 -17.62 24.92 52.87
C HIS A 117 -16.96 25.06 54.24
N GLU A 118 -15.91 25.92 54.36
CA GLU A 118 -15.99 27.08 55.29
C GLU A 118 -14.78 28.01 55.18
N HIS A 119 -15.03 29.25 55.57
CA HIS A 119 -14.29 30.50 55.44
C HIS A 119 -13.04 30.63 56.29
N CYS A 120 -12.14 31.50 55.86
CA CYS A 120 -11.65 32.74 56.51
C CYS A 120 -10.14 32.91 56.65
N HIS A 121 -9.75 34.12 56.28
CA HIS A 121 -8.77 35.06 56.82
C HIS A 121 -7.37 35.18 56.23
N GLU A 122 -7.20 36.47 55.84
CA GLU A 122 -5.98 37.17 55.44
C GLU A 122 -4.82 37.01 56.40
N HIS A 123 -3.57 36.95 55.88
CA HIS A 123 -2.43 37.71 56.39
C HIS A 123 -1.33 37.84 55.33
N GLU A 124 -1.02 39.10 55.00
CA GLU A 124 0.19 39.54 54.30
C GLU A 124 1.45 39.17 55.07
N HIS A 125 2.45 38.66 54.41
CA HIS A 125 3.87 38.95 54.66
C HIS A 125 4.73 38.70 53.44
N CYS A 126 5.31 39.78 52.92
CA CYS A 126 6.43 39.76 51.95
C CYS A 126 7.69 39.20 52.57
N HIS A 127 8.33 38.26 51.93
CA HIS A 127 9.77 38.06 51.98
C HIS A 127 10.28 37.71 50.59
N GLU A 128 11.06 38.61 50.01
CA GLU A 128 11.92 38.40 48.88
C GLU A 128 13.03 37.40 49.27
N HIS A 129 13.10 36.31 48.57
CA HIS A 129 14.35 35.55 48.40
C HIS A 129 14.47 35.17 46.94
N GLU A 130 15.33 35.91 46.24
CA GLU A 130 15.91 35.51 44.96
C GLU A 130 16.82 34.28 45.22
N HIS A 131 16.46 33.15 44.72
CA HIS A 131 17.35 32.11 44.29
C HIS A 131 16.77 31.46 43.06
N CYS A 132 17.07 32.04 41.90
CA CYS A 132 16.94 31.40 40.60
C CYS A 132 18.01 30.29 40.53
N HIS A 133 17.63 29.09 40.82
CA HIS A 133 18.30 27.92 40.26
C HIS A 133 17.48 27.53 39.03
N GLU A 134 17.94 28.02 37.89
CA GLU A 134 17.57 27.47 36.59
C GLU A 134 18.16 26.04 36.54
N HIS A 135 17.37 25.07 36.98
CA HIS A 135 17.58 23.69 36.54
C HIS A 135 17.06 23.63 35.11
N GLU A 136 17.96 23.89 34.16
CA GLU A 136 17.76 23.46 32.77
C GLU A 136 17.63 21.93 32.80
N HIS A 137 16.40 21.45 32.83
CA HIS A 137 16.11 20.07 32.46
C HIS A 137 16.38 19.98 30.98
N HIS A 138 17.56 19.55 30.61
CA HIS A 138 17.88 19.10 29.26
C HIS A 138 17.05 17.84 28.98
N HIS A 139 15.81 18.04 28.59
CA HIS A 139 15.13 17.04 27.79
C HIS A 139 15.85 17.03 26.45
N SER A 140 16.63 15.98 26.17
CA SER A 140 17.28 15.81 24.87
C SER A 140 16.19 15.51 23.83
N HIS A 141 15.61 16.55 23.27
CA HIS A 141 14.72 16.45 22.12
C HIS A 141 15.58 16.19 20.89
N SER A 142 15.60 14.94 20.43
CA SER A 142 16.38 14.55 19.26
C SER A 142 15.81 15.23 17.99
N GLY A 143 16.61 16.06 17.37
CA GLY A 143 16.28 16.61 16.05
C GLY A 143 16.49 15.57 14.95
N LEU A 144 15.97 15.85 13.75
CA LEU A 144 16.10 14.95 12.59
C LEU A 144 17.57 14.56 12.31
N HIS A 145 18.51 15.48 12.48
CA HIS A 145 19.96 15.24 12.31
C HIS A 145 20.53 14.21 13.27
N GLU A 146 20.10 14.21 14.52
CA GLU A 146 20.54 13.24 15.51
C GLU A 146 20.04 11.83 15.19
N ILE A 147 18.76 11.73 14.81
CA ILE A 147 18.15 10.48 14.33
C ILE A 147 18.88 9.94 13.10
N GLU A 148 19.19 10.81 12.12
CA GLU A 148 19.96 10.44 10.94
C GLU A 148 21.33 9.87 11.32
N HIS A 149 22.04 10.53 12.23
CA HIS A 149 23.34 10.08 12.70
C HIS A 149 23.25 8.70 13.37
N ILE A 150 22.23 8.46 14.20
CA ILE A 150 22.00 7.17 14.87
C ILE A 150 21.74 6.08 13.82
N ILE A 151 20.81 6.31 12.88
CA ILE A 151 20.48 5.33 11.85
C ILE A 151 21.69 4.98 10.99
N ARG A 152 22.50 5.98 10.60
CA ARG A 152 23.70 5.75 9.78
C ARG A 152 24.79 4.99 10.51
N ALA A 153 24.86 5.07 11.85
CA ALA A 153 25.81 4.34 12.67
C ALA A 153 25.45 2.86 12.91
N LEU A 154 24.19 2.48 12.72
CA LEU A 154 23.75 1.10 12.90
C LEU A 154 24.35 0.17 11.83
N PRO A 155 24.74 -1.07 12.18
CA PRO A 155 25.31 -2.06 11.28
C PRO A 155 24.21 -2.79 10.49
N VAL A 156 23.40 -2.05 9.75
CA VAL A 156 22.36 -2.54 8.84
C VAL A 156 22.72 -2.15 7.42
N SER A 157 22.07 -2.76 6.43
CA SER A 157 22.31 -2.48 5.01
C SER A 157 22.04 -1.00 4.68
N ASP A 158 22.64 -0.50 3.61
CA ASP A 158 22.39 0.87 3.14
C ASP A 158 20.92 1.04 2.71
N ALA A 159 20.30 0.00 2.15
CA ALA A 159 18.88 0.00 1.79
C ALA A 159 18.00 0.20 3.03
N VAL A 160 18.25 -0.53 4.13
CA VAL A 160 17.55 -0.35 5.40
C VAL A 160 17.71 1.07 5.94
N LYS A 161 18.93 1.63 5.88
CA LYS A 161 19.18 3.02 6.30
C LYS A 161 18.36 4.02 5.49
N GLU A 162 18.40 3.92 4.16
CA GLU A 162 17.67 4.83 3.28
C GLU A 162 16.14 4.71 3.45
N HIS A 163 15.61 3.50 3.59
CA HIS A 163 14.19 3.31 3.89
C HIS A 163 13.80 3.90 5.24
N SER A 164 14.61 3.69 6.28
CA SER A 164 14.37 4.25 7.61
C SER A 164 14.35 5.77 7.60
N LEU A 165 15.31 6.40 6.92
CA LEU A 165 15.39 7.85 6.77
C LEU A 165 14.19 8.40 5.97
N ALA A 166 13.74 7.68 4.93
CA ALA A 166 12.55 8.07 4.17
C ALA A 166 11.27 8.02 5.03
N VAL A 167 11.13 7.01 5.90
CA VAL A 167 10.02 6.94 6.87
C VAL A 167 10.08 8.11 7.85
N TYR A 168 11.26 8.42 8.40
CA TYR A 168 11.43 9.56 9.30
C TYR A 168 11.13 10.90 8.62
N LYS A 169 11.45 11.04 7.34
CA LYS A 169 11.11 12.23 6.57
C LYS A 169 9.61 12.45 6.47
N LEU A 170 8.82 11.38 6.24
CA LEU A 170 7.36 11.47 6.26
C LEU A 170 6.82 11.93 7.61
N ILE A 171 7.40 11.44 8.69
CA ILE A 171 7.03 11.85 10.05
C ILE A 171 7.41 13.32 10.30
N ALA A 172 8.62 13.73 9.92
CA ALA A 172 9.10 15.09 10.08
C ALA A 172 8.25 16.11 9.30
N GLU A 173 7.85 15.78 8.07
CA GLU A 173 6.92 16.59 7.27
C GLU A 173 5.56 16.71 7.94
N ALA A 174 5.05 15.63 8.55
CA ALA A 174 3.77 15.64 9.25
C ALA A 174 3.80 16.47 10.55
N GLU A 175 4.86 16.34 11.34
CA GLU A 175 5.07 17.13 12.55
C GLU A 175 5.28 18.62 12.21
N SER A 176 6.07 18.92 11.17
CA SER A 176 6.24 20.27 10.62
C SER A 176 4.88 20.91 10.28
N HIS A 177 4.02 20.16 9.61
CA HIS A 177 2.68 20.61 9.27
C HIS A 177 1.79 20.81 10.50
N ALA A 178 1.83 19.88 11.46
CA ALA A 178 1.01 19.93 12.66
C ALA A 178 1.39 21.12 13.57
N HIS A 179 2.69 21.44 13.66
CA HIS A 179 3.23 22.51 14.50
C HIS A 179 3.40 23.84 13.78
N GLY A 180 3.30 23.87 12.46
CA GLY A 180 3.49 25.09 11.67
C GLY A 180 4.94 25.61 11.69
N VAL A 181 5.93 24.73 11.87
CA VAL A 181 7.36 25.06 11.92
C VAL A 181 8.10 24.42 10.73
N PRO A 182 9.22 24.99 10.26
CA PRO A 182 10.04 24.34 9.24
C PRO A 182 10.53 22.96 9.68
N VAL A 183 10.66 22.00 8.73
CA VAL A 183 11.07 20.62 9.00
C VAL A 183 12.38 20.52 9.79
N ASP A 184 13.34 21.41 9.49
CA ASP A 184 14.66 21.46 10.17
C ASP A 184 14.58 21.92 11.64
N LEU A 185 13.46 22.53 12.03
CA LEU A 185 13.21 23.02 13.38
C LEU A 185 12.19 22.16 14.15
N VAL A 186 11.79 21.03 13.57
CA VAL A 186 10.91 20.07 14.23
C VAL A 186 11.66 19.40 15.38
N HIS A 187 11.07 19.50 16.57
CA HIS A 187 11.47 18.70 17.72
C HIS A 187 10.45 17.57 17.87
N PHE A 188 10.93 16.34 17.80
CA PHE A 188 10.09 15.18 17.98
C PHE A 188 9.82 14.95 19.48
N HIS A 189 8.56 15.07 19.89
CA HIS A 189 8.17 14.87 21.28
C HIS A 189 7.86 13.39 21.61
N GLU A 190 7.20 12.67 20.70
CA GLU A 190 6.84 11.27 20.88
C GLU A 190 7.60 10.34 19.94
N VAL A 191 7.89 10.79 18.73
CA VAL A 191 8.52 9.97 17.68
C VAL A 191 10.04 10.18 17.60
N GLY A 192 10.59 11.12 18.38
CA GLY A 192 12.03 11.35 18.56
C GLY A 192 12.65 10.44 19.61
N ALA A 193 11.83 9.70 20.33
CA ALA A 193 12.33 8.72 21.27
C ALA A 193 13.03 7.57 20.52
N LEU A 194 14.11 7.06 21.09
CA LEU A 194 14.94 6.02 20.48
C LEU A 194 14.19 4.71 20.20
N ASP A 195 13.08 4.45 20.91
CA ASP A 195 12.20 3.31 20.65
C ASP A 195 11.56 3.36 19.28
N ALA A 196 11.14 4.55 18.81
CA ALA A 196 10.63 4.73 17.45
C ALA A 196 11.72 4.47 16.38
N VAL A 197 12.99 4.81 16.67
CA VAL A 197 14.12 4.47 15.79
C VAL A 197 14.26 2.95 15.69
N ALA A 198 14.20 2.25 16.82
CA ALA A 198 14.31 0.79 16.83
C ALA A 198 13.14 0.13 16.10
N ASP A 199 11.90 0.61 16.28
CA ASP A 199 10.72 0.12 15.58
C ASP A 199 10.86 0.28 14.06
N ILE A 200 11.21 1.48 13.58
CA ILE A 200 11.31 1.79 12.16
C ILE A 200 12.43 1.00 11.50
N VAL A 201 13.64 1.02 12.08
CA VAL A 201 14.79 0.30 11.51
C VAL A 201 14.53 -1.20 11.51
N SER A 202 13.93 -1.74 12.59
CA SER A 202 13.56 -3.15 12.66
C SER A 202 12.54 -3.54 11.60
N CYS A 203 11.48 -2.74 11.39
CA CYS A 203 10.51 -2.99 10.32
C CYS A 203 11.18 -2.98 8.95
N CYS A 204 12.06 -2.01 8.67
CA CYS A 204 12.78 -1.94 7.39
C CYS A 204 13.67 -3.17 7.18
N ALA A 205 14.41 -3.60 8.21
CA ALA A 205 15.26 -4.79 8.14
C ALA A 205 14.44 -6.09 7.94
N LEU A 206 13.32 -6.22 8.66
CA LEU A 206 12.43 -7.38 8.55
C LEU A 206 11.80 -7.47 7.15
N ILE A 207 11.40 -6.34 6.55
CA ILE A 207 10.89 -6.31 5.18
C ILE A 207 11.99 -6.69 4.18
N GLU A 208 13.22 -6.20 4.35
CA GLU A 208 14.36 -6.60 3.51
C GLU A 208 14.62 -8.10 3.59
N MET A 209 14.62 -8.69 4.79
CA MET A 209 14.83 -10.13 5.00
C MET A 209 13.72 -11.00 4.40
N LEU A 210 12.46 -10.54 4.44
CA LEU A 210 11.33 -11.24 3.81
C LEU A 210 11.33 -11.08 2.29
N ALA A 211 11.91 -9.99 1.78
CA ALA A 211 12.03 -9.65 0.36
C ALA A 211 10.72 -9.85 -0.43
N PRO A 212 9.59 -9.23 -0.02
CA PRO A 212 8.37 -9.27 -0.79
C PRO A 212 8.52 -8.46 -2.08
N GLU A 213 7.99 -8.98 -3.19
CA GLU A 213 7.93 -8.26 -4.48
C GLU A 213 6.74 -7.30 -4.54
N ARG A 214 5.70 -7.58 -3.72
CA ARG A 214 4.51 -6.76 -3.56
C ARG A 214 4.13 -6.66 -2.09
N ILE A 215 3.77 -5.45 -1.65
CA ILE A 215 3.21 -5.21 -0.32
C ILE A 215 1.86 -4.55 -0.50
N ALA A 216 0.81 -5.20 -0.01
CA ALA A 216 -0.56 -4.68 0.00
C ALA A 216 -1.08 -4.61 1.44
N ALA A 217 -2.01 -3.71 1.71
CA ALA A 217 -2.64 -3.62 3.03
C ALA A 217 -4.15 -3.42 2.93
N SER A 218 -4.87 -3.79 3.97
CA SER A 218 -6.27 -3.42 4.12
C SER A 218 -6.42 -1.90 4.32
N PRO A 219 -7.62 -1.32 4.14
CA PRO A 219 -7.91 0.00 4.71
C PRO A 219 -7.51 0.07 6.17
N VAL A 220 -6.98 1.22 6.62
CA VAL A 220 -6.40 1.37 7.95
C VAL A 220 -7.46 1.83 8.95
N ARG A 221 -7.61 1.10 10.05
CA ARG A 221 -8.47 1.53 11.15
C ARG A 221 -7.71 2.50 12.05
N THR A 222 -8.21 3.74 12.15
CA THR A 222 -7.55 4.78 12.96
C THR A 222 -7.95 4.77 14.42
N GLY A 223 -9.11 4.20 14.74
CA GLY A 223 -9.75 4.41 16.02
C GLY A 223 -10.57 5.69 16.05
N SER A 224 -11.05 6.08 17.24
CA SER A 224 -11.92 7.25 17.43
C SER A 224 -11.77 7.88 18.81
N GLY A 225 -12.33 9.10 18.98
CA GLY A 225 -12.28 9.80 20.26
C GLY A 225 -11.03 10.67 20.40
N HIS A 226 -10.34 10.54 21.51
CA HIS A 226 -9.20 11.40 21.86
C HIS A 226 -8.04 10.54 22.41
N VAL A 227 -6.82 11.06 22.25
CA VAL A 227 -5.59 10.53 22.85
C VAL A 227 -4.95 11.60 23.72
N HIS A 228 -4.39 11.20 24.86
CA HIS A 228 -3.58 12.05 25.73
C HIS A 228 -2.12 11.91 25.30
N CYS A 229 -1.45 13.01 25.04
CA CYS A 229 -0.07 13.08 24.63
C CYS A 229 0.64 14.29 25.23
N ALA A 230 1.92 14.47 24.97
CA ALA A 230 2.71 15.61 25.46
C ALA A 230 2.09 16.98 25.12
N HIS A 231 1.30 17.08 24.06
CA HIS A 231 0.61 18.29 23.61
C HIS A 231 -0.81 18.46 24.22
N GLY A 232 -1.18 17.59 25.18
CA GLY A 232 -2.51 17.56 25.76
C GLY A 232 -3.44 16.55 25.11
N ILE A 233 -4.74 16.89 25.00
CA ILE A 233 -5.77 15.99 24.47
C ILE A 233 -5.96 16.28 22.98
N LEU A 234 -5.61 15.30 22.13
CA LEU A 234 -5.76 15.41 20.69
C LEU A 234 -6.88 14.51 20.15
N PRO A 235 -7.55 14.90 19.06
CA PRO A 235 -8.51 14.04 18.38
C PRO A 235 -7.80 12.83 17.72
N VAL A 236 -8.51 11.70 17.58
CA VAL A 236 -8.02 10.51 16.87
C VAL A 236 -8.68 10.46 15.47
N PRO A 237 -7.86 10.30 14.40
CA PRO A 237 -6.39 10.23 14.39
C PRO A 237 -5.74 11.56 14.77
N ALA A 238 -4.57 11.49 15.41
CA ALA A 238 -3.77 12.67 15.75
C ALA A 238 -3.39 13.46 14.47
N PRO A 239 -3.16 14.79 14.55
CA PRO A 239 -2.91 15.62 13.38
C PRO A 239 -1.79 15.12 12.47
N ALA A 240 -0.66 14.69 13.03
CA ALA A 240 0.45 14.13 12.28
C ALA A 240 0.05 12.81 11.58
N THR A 241 -0.63 11.90 12.29
CA THR A 241 -1.15 10.65 11.71
C THR A 241 -2.13 10.93 10.56
N ALA A 242 -3.05 11.90 10.72
CA ALA A 242 -4.00 12.28 9.69
C ALA A 242 -3.31 12.83 8.44
N PHE A 243 -2.25 13.62 8.62
CA PHE A 243 -1.44 14.15 7.52
C PHE A 243 -0.72 13.02 6.76
N ILE A 244 -0.06 12.11 7.45
CA ILE A 244 0.64 10.97 6.82
C ILE A 244 -0.33 10.11 6.01
N LEU A 245 -1.53 9.86 6.55
CA LEU A 245 -2.55 9.02 5.91
C LEU A 245 -3.29 9.72 4.76
N HIS A 246 -2.90 10.92 4.34
CA HIS A 246 -3.50 11.58 3.18
C HIS A 246 -3.40 10.69 1.93
N GLY A 247 -4.56 10.39 1.30
CA GLY A 247 -4.67 9.49 0.15
C GLY A 247 -4.67 7.99 0.49
N VAL A 248 -4.59 7.61 1.78
CA VAL A 248 -4.76 6.24 2.24
C VAL A 248 -6.21 6.01 2.64
N PRO A 249 -6.85 4.89 2.23
CA PRO A 249 -8.19 4.54 2.70
C PRO A 249 -8.19 4.27 4.20
N VAL A 250 -8.98 5.05 4.96
CA VAL A 250 -9.05 4.94 6.42
C VAL A 250 -10.49 4.88 6.92
N TYR A 251 -10.70 4.31 8.11
CA TYR A 251 -11.98 4.32 8.80
C TYR A 251 -11.78 4.33 10.32
N ALA A 252 -12.69 4.96 11.06
CA ALA A 252 -12.59 5.08 12.52
C ALA A 252 -12.91 3.77 13.25
N GLY A 253 -14.00 3.09 12.86
CA GLY A 253 -14.54 1.95 13.58
C GLY A 253 -15.20 2.35 14.91
N ASP A 254 -15.44 1.35 15.77
CA ASP A 254 -16.18 1.46 17.04
C ASP A 254 -15.29 1.50 18.29
N ILE A 255 -13.97 1.29 18.15
CA ILE A 255 -13.01 1.31 19.26
C ILE A 255 -12.60 2.77 19.55
N LYS A 256 -12.69 3.16 20.82
CA LYS A 256 -12.17 4.45 21.31
C LYS A 256 -10.68 4.35 21.62
N GLY A 257 -9.94 5.35 21.20
CA GLY A 257 -8.48 5.43 21.34
C GLY A 257 -7.77 5.39 19.99
N GLU A 258 -6.49 5.70 20.03
CA GLU A 258 -5.62 5.66 18.86
C GLU A 258 -5.23 4.21 18.56
N LEU A 259 -5.56 3.76 17.34
CA LEU A 259 -5.20 2.44 16.83
C LEU A 259 -4.09 2.51 15.77
N CYS A 260 -3.95 3.65 15.11
CA CYS A 260 -2.88 3.89 14.13
C CYS A 260 -2.00 5.04 14.62
N THR A 261 -0.74 4.73 14.94
CA THR A 261 0.25 5.71 15.39
C THR A 261 0.93 6.39 14.19
N PRO A 262 1.59 7.56 14.38
CA PRO A 262 2.39 8.21 13.33
C PRO A 262 3.44 7.27 12.72
N THR A 263 4.15 6.49 13.52
CA THR A 263 5.16 5.52 13.10
C THR A 263 4.55 4.42 12.22
N GLY A 264 3.43 3.83 12.66
CA GLY A 264 2.72 2.80 11.89
C GLY A 264 2.18 3.36 10.57
N ALA A 265 1.60 4.56 10.59
CA ALA A 265 1.12 5.24 9.40
C ALA A 265 2.23 5.51 8.38
N ALA A 266 3.41 5.99 8.85
CA ALA A 266 4.55 6.29 7.99
C ALA A 266 5.15 5.03 7.35
N LEU A 267 5.29 3.94 8.12
CA LEU A 267 5.72 2.64 7.61
C LEU A 267 4.77 2.12 6.53
N LEU A 268 3.46 2.14 6.78
CA LEU A 268 2.46 1.73 5.79
C LEU A 268 2.51 2.62 4.55
N LYS A 269 2.59 3.94 4.71
CA LYS A 269 2.64 4.91 3.60
C LYS A 269 3.87 4.70 2.71
N HIS A 270 5.01 4.31 3.31
CA HIS A 270 6.27 4.12 2.60
C HIS A 270 6.33 2.79 1.85
N PHE A 271 5.88 1.69 2.47
CA PHE A 271 6.09 0.35 1.93
C PHE A 271 4.88 -0.22 1.18
N VAL A 272 3.66 0.22 1.49
CA VAL A 272 2.47 -0.37 0.86
C VAL A 272 2.25 0.20 -0.53
N HIS A 273 2.25 -0.68 -1.53
CA HIS A 273 2.02 -0.30 -2.93
C HIS A 273 0.53 -0.01 -3.21
N GLU A 274 -0.36 -0.74 -2.52
CA GLU A 274 -1.81 -0.56 -2.68
C GLU A 274 -2.57 -0.90 -1.39
N PHE A 275 -3.64 -0.15 -1.14
CA PHE A 275 -4.58 -0.40 -0.05
C PHE A 275 -5.86 -1.00 -0.63
N THR A 276 -6.09 -2.29 -0.38
CA THR A 276 -7.17 -3.06 -0.99
C THR A 276 -7.66 -4.15 -0.06
N ALA A 277 -8.78 -4.79 -0.38
CA ALA A 277 -9.12 -6.07 0.24
C ALA A 277 -8.03 -7.10 -0.06
N MET A 278 -7.92 -8.13 0.79
CA MET A 278 -6.94 -9.21 0.60
C MET A 278 -6.98 -9.73 -0.84
N PRO A 279 -5.86 -9.66 -1.59
CA PRO A 279 -5.81 -10.15 -2.96
C PRO A 279 -5.92 -11.68 -3.01
N LEU A 280 -6.22 -12.22 -4.19
CA LEU A 280 -6.12 -13.66 -4.39
C LEU A 280 -4.66 -14.08 -4.23
N MET A 281 -4.35 -14.87 -3.19
CA MET A 281 -3.02 -15.36 -2.90
C MET A 281 -3.05 -16.73 -2.22
N THR A 282 -1.97 -17.49 -2.40
CA THR A 282 -1.71 -18.70 -1.62
C THR A 282 -0.89 -18.31 -0.40
N ILE A 283 -1.46 -18.39 0.79
CA ILE A 283 -0.77 -18.07 2.04
C ILE A 283 0.24 -19.19 2.33
N LEU A 284 1.51 -18.82 2.53
CA LEU A 284 2.60 -19.72 2.91
C LEU A 284 2.92 -19.61 4.40
N SER A 285 2.86 -18.39 4.97
CA SER A 285 3.06 -18.12 6.39
C SER A 285 2.20 -16.97 6.86
N GLN A 286 1.97 -16.92 8.17
CA GLN A 286 1.21 -15.86 8.83
C GLN A 286 1.92 -15.44 10.11
N GLY A 287 1.86 -14.14 10.42
CA GLY A 287 2.45 -13.57 11.62
C GLY A 287 1.50 -12.58 12.29
N TYR A 288 1.58 -12.47 13.61
CA TYR A 288 0.77 -11.58 14.42
C TYR A 288 1.65 -10.73 15.32
N GLY A 289 1.55 -9.42 15.18
CA GLY A 289 2.23 -8.46 16.05
C GLY A 289 1.28 -7.84 17.05
N MET A 290 1.53 -8.06 18.34
CA MET A 290 0.64 -7.69 19.43
C MET A 290 0.92 -6.29 19.93
N GLY A 291 -0.11 -5.44 19.96
CA GLY A 291 -0.03 -4.09 20.53
C GLY A 291 -0.05 -4.11 22.06
N LYS A 292 0.43 -3.02 22.68
CA LYS A 292 0.51 -2.89 24.14
C LYS A 292 -0.87 -2.86 24.82
N ARG A 293 -1.82 -2.11 24.26
CA ARG A 293 -3.16 -1.89 24.86
C ARG A 293 -4.08 -3.10 24.68
N ASP A 294 -4.96 -3.30 25.66
CA ASP A 294 -6.01 -4.30 25.59
C ASP A 294 -7.33 -3.66 25.17
N TYR A 295 -8.01 -4.36 24.26
CA TYR A 295 -9.32 -4.00 23.74
C TYR A 295 -10.23 -5.25 23.74
N PRO A 296 -11.57 -5.09 23.60
CA PRO A 296 -12.47 -6.24 23.44
C PRO A 296 -12.18 -7.09 22.22
N ALA A 297 -11.49 -6.53 21.20
CA ALA A 297 -10.95 -7.24 20.04
C ALA A 297 -9.44 -7.41 20.19
N ALA A 298 -8.89 -8.43 19.54
CA ALA A 298 -7.44 -8.69 19.56
C ALA A 298 -6.67 -7.51 18.95
N ASN A 299 -5.96 -6.76 19.80
CA ASN A 299 -5.12 -5.64 19.38
C ASN A 299 -3.85 -6.16 18.70
N CYS A 300 -3.93 -6.44 17.41
CA CYS A 300 -2.80 -6.94 16.64
C CYS A 300 -2.87 -6.53 15.17
N VAL A 301 -1.70 -6.42 14.54
CA VAL A 301 -1.54 -6.47 13.09
C VAL A 301 -1.37 -7.92 12.68
N ARG A 302 -2.05 -8.34 11.62
CA ARG A 302 -1.85 -9.63 10.99
C ARG A 302 -1.11 -9.46 9.68
N ALA A 303 0.02 -10.14 9.54
CA ALA A 303 0.79 -10.20 8.31
C ALA A 303 0.62 -11.58 7.66
N LEU A 304 0.25 -11.61 6.39
CA LEU A 304 0.13 -12.83 5.59
C LEU A 304 1.18 -12.77 4.48
N PHE A 305 2.06 -13.75 4.43
CA PHE A 305 3.09 -13.86 3.40
C PHE A 305 2.83 -15.06 2.51
N GLY A 306 2.95 -14.89 1.21
CA GLY A 306 2.64 -15.95 0.27
C GLY A 306 2.86 -15.57 -1.18
N GLU A 307 2.18 -16.27 -2.06
CA GLU A 307 2.30 -16.10 -3.51
C GLU A 307 0.99 -15.59 -4.09
N SER A 308 1.04 -14.49 -4.83
CA SER A 308 -0.07 -14.00 -5.66
C SER A 308 0.27 -14.07 -7.13
N PRO A 309 -0.72 -14.09 -8.04
CA PRO A 309 -0.46 -13.95 -9.46
C PRO A 309 0.29 -12.64 -9.72
N SER A 310 1.35 -12.69 -10.55
CA SER A 310 2.06 -11.47 -10.96
C SER A 310 1.15 -10.57 -11.79
N GLU A 311 1.21 -9.26 -11.57
CA GLU A 311 0.44 -8.29 -12.36
C GLU A 311 0.84 -8.28 -13.84
N GLU A 312 2.02 -8.76 -14.18
CA GLU A 312 2.49 -8.87 -15.57
C GLU A 312 1.61 -9.76 -16.46
N SER A 313 0.76 -10.60 -15.85
CA SER A 313 -0.10 -11.54 -16.57
C SER A 313 -1.60 -11.19 -16.55
N MET A 314 -2.03 -10.26 -15.69
CA MET A 314 -3.44 -9.92 -15.56
C MET A 314 -3.62 -8.40 -15.65
N ASP A 315 -4.07 -7.96 -16.81
CA ASP A 315 -4.57 -6.60 -17.04
C ASP A 315 -6.08 -6.58 -16.75
N GLU A 316 -6.60 -5.51 -16.18
CA GLU A 316 -8.03 -5.33 -15.96
C GLU A 316 -8.61 -4.47 -17.10
N ILE A 317 -9.70 -4.96 -17.70
CA ILE A 317 -10.43 -4.19 -18.68
C ILE A 317 -11.89 -4.04 -18.25
N ILE A 318 -12.45 -2.87 -18.48
CA ILE A 318 -13.86 -2.59 -18.27
C ILE A 318 -14.61 -2.74 -19.59
N GLU A 319 -15.69 -3.48 -19.57
CA GLU A 319 -16.65 -3.54 -20.67
C GLU A 319 -17.92 -2.79 -20.29
N LEU A 320 -18.21 -1.75 -21.04
CA LEU A 320 -19.45 -0.96 -20.95
C LEU A 320 -20.42 -1.47 -22.01
N ARG A 321 -21.63 -1.86 -21.60
CA ARG A 321 -22.65 -2.42 -22.49
C ARG A 321 -23.94 -1.64 -22.42
N CYS A 322 -24.55 -1.33 -23.57
CA CYS A 322 -25.90 -0.79 -23.64
C CYS A 322 -26.66 -1.36 -24.83
N ASN A 323 -27.98 -1.44 -24.72
CA ASN A 323 -28.84 -1.93 -25.79
C ASN A 323 -29.51 -0.75 -26.48
N ILE A 324 -29.59 -0.80 -27.82
CA ILE A 324 -30.09 0.26 -28.69
C ILE A 324 -31.02 -0.37 -29.72
N ASP A 325 -32.26 0.15 -29.86
CA ASP A 325 -33.29 -0.33 -30.83
C ASP A 325 -33.93 0.79 -31.64
N ASP A 326 -33.38 2.01 -31.57
CA ASP A 326 -33.96 3.23 -32.12
C ASP A 326 -32.93 4.16 -32.80
N MET A 327 -31.73 3.64 -33.13
CA MET A 327 -30.69 4.38 -33.87
C MET A 327 -30.39 3.75 -35.23
N THR A 328 -30.03 4.58 -36.19
CA THR A 328 -29.57 4.16 -37.51
C THR A 328 -28.11 3.65 -37.45
N GLY A 329 -27.72 2.87 -38.48
CA GLY A 329 -26.32 2.41 -38.57
C GLY A 329 -25.32 3.55 -38.76
N GLU A 330 -25.71 4.67 -39.39
CA GLU A 330 -24.87 5.87 -39.54
C GLU A 330 -24.61 6.57 -38.20
N GLU A 331 -25.65 6.73 -37.36
CA GLU A 331 -25.53 7.31 -36.02
C GLU A 331 -24.65 6.43 -35.10
N ILE A 332 -24.84 5.11 -35.22
CA ILE A 332 -23.99 4.16 -34.47
C ILE A 332 -22.53 4.25 -34.91
N GLY A 333 -22.28 4.32 -36.26
CA GLY A 333 -20.93 4.50 -36.80
C GLY A 333 -20.28 5.79 -36.32
N PHE A 334 -21.02 6.88 -36.25
CA PHE A 334 -20.53 8.15 -35.71
C PHE A 334 -20.15 8.02 -34.21
N ALA A 335 -20.99 7.33 -33.45
CA ALA A 335 -20.68 7.07 -32.03
C ALA A 335 -19.41 6.23 -31.87
N PHE A 336 -19.20 5.21 -32.70
CA PHE A 336 -17.99 4.40 -32.76
C PHE A 336 -16.72 5.23 -32.89
N ASP A 337 -16.70 6.11 -33.91
CA ASP A 337 -15.56 6.97 -34.19
C ASP A 337 -15.23 7.88 -32.97
N LYS A 338 -16.25 8.43 -32.33
CA LYS A 338 -16.06 9.25 -31.11
C LYS A 338 -15.49 8.47 -29.95
N LEU A 339 -15.94 7.23 -29.73
CA LEU A 339 -15.49 6.37 -28.65
C LEU A 339 -14.05 5.89 -28.87
N LEU A 340 -13.70 5.46 -30.09
CA LEU A 340 -12.34 5.05 -30.45
C LEU A 340 -11.36 6.23 -30.33
N ASN A 341 -11.74 7.41 -30.86
CA ASN A 341 -10.90 8.62 -30.75
C ASN A 341 -10.73 9.12 -29.31
N ALA A 342 -11.64 8.80 -28.40
CA ALA A 342 -11.53 9.10 -26.97
C ALA A 342 -10.67 8.09 -26.21
N GLY A 343 -10.18 7.04 -26.88
CA GLY A 343 -9.26 6.06 -26.33
C GLY A 343 -9.95 4.80 -25.78
N ALA A 344 -11.11 4.43 -26.32
CA ALA A 344 -11.63 3.08 -26.13
C ALA A 344 -10.62 2.06 -26.68
N ALA A 345 -10.40 0.98 -25.95
CA ALA A 345 -9.50 -0.09 -26.39
C ALA A 345 -10.11 -0.89 -27.56
N ASP A 346 -11.42 -1.04 -27.56
CA ASP A 346 -12.20 -1.61 -28.65
C ASP A 346 -13.65 -1.17 -28.53
N VAL A 347 -14.35 -1.16 -29.68
CA VAL A 347 -15.80 -0.88 -29.79
C VAL A 347 -16.41 -1.85 -30.78
N TYR A 348 -17.44 -2.54 -30.36
CA TYR A 348 -18.13 -3.49 -31.25
C TYR A 348 -19.62 -3.60 -30.93
N THR A 349 -20.41 -4.15 -31.86
CA THR A 349 -21.82 -4.41 -31.65
C THR A 349 -22.14 -5.89 -31.75
N VAL A 350 -23.13 -6.31 -30.95
CA VAL A 350 -23.74 -7.62 -31.04
C VAL A 350 -25.23 -7.47 -31.39
N PRO A 351 -25.73 -8.12 -32.45
CA PRO A 351 -27.17 -8.13 -32.77
C PRO A 351 -27.97 -8.68 -31.58
N ALA A 352 -29.07 -8.03 -31.24
CA ALA A 352 -29.94 -8.43 -30.15
C ALA A 352 -31.41 -8.32 -30.48
N GLY A 353 -32.18 -9.35 -30.13
CA GLY A 353 -33.65 -9.28 -30.14
C GLY A 353 -34.11 -8.60 -28.82
N MET A 354 -34.87 -7.51 -28.98
CA MET A 354 -35.33 -6.75 -27.81
C MET A 354 -36.84 -6.95 -27.56
N LYS A 355 -37.34 -6.46 -26.42
CA LYS A 355 -38.75 -6.48 -26.07
C LYS A 355 -39.63 -5.93 -27.22
N LYS A 356 -40.86 -6.40 -27.30
CA LYS A 356 -41.80 -6.04 -28.39
C LYS A 356 -41.33 -6.49 -29.80
N ASN A 357 -40.50 -7.55 -29.88
CA ASN A 357 -39.96 -8.11 -31.11
C ASN A 357 -39.18 -7.10 -31.97
N ARG A 358 -38.51 -6.11 -31.36
CA ARG A 358 -37.70 -5.13 -32.09
C ARG A 358 -36.30 -5.69 -32.30
N PRO A 359 -35.78 -5.59 -33.54
CA PRO A 359 -34.36 -5.79 -33.77
C PRO A 359 -33.58 -4.63 -33.15
N GLY A 360 -32.48 -4.94 -32.52
CA GLY A 360 -31.58 -3.95 -31.91
C GLY A 360 -30.16 -4.45 -31.88
N ILE A 361 -29.30 -3.68 -31.25
CA ILE A 361 -27.92 -4.03 -31.04
C ILE A 361 -27.56 -3.84 -29.58
N MET A 362 -26.61 -4.61 -29.12
CA MET A 362 -25.85 -4.32 -27.90
C MET A 362 -24.52 -3.66 -28.31
N LEU A 363 -24.35 -2.39 -27.98
CA LEU A 363 -23.07 -1.68 -28.09
C LEU A 363 -22.19 -2.09 -26.93
N CYS A 364 -20.98 -2.55 -27.24
CA CYS A 364 -19.95 -2.94 -26.30
C CYS A 364 -18.72 -2.04 -26.48
N VAL A 365 -18.19 -1.48 -25.38
CA VAL A 365 -17.02 -0.60 -25.38
C VAL A 365 -16.04 -1.11 -24.34
N LEU A 366 -14.86 -1.50 -24.78
CA LEU A 366 -13.77 -1.91 -23.91
C LEU A 366 -12.87 -0.72 -23.55
N CYS A 367 -12.55 -0.54 -22.28
CA CYS A 367 -11.69 0.57 -21.84
C CYS A 367 -10.90 0.24 -20.56
N SER A 368 -9.85 1.03 -20.33
CA SER A 368 -9.17 1.04 -19.04
C SER A 368 -10.01 1.76 -17.97
N VAL A 369 -9.66 1.55 -16.71
CA VAL A 369 -10.34 2.17 -15.56
C VAL A 369 -10.34 3.69 -15.65
N GLU A 370 -9.24 4.28 -16.10
CA GLU A 370 -9.05 5.74 -16.19
C GLU A 370 -9.94 6.36 -17.27
N LYS A 371 -10.20 5.64 -18.37
CA LYS A 371 -11.01 6.12 -19.50
C LYS A 371 -12.51 5.94 -19.29
N ARG A 372 -12.92 5.11 -18.33
CA ARG A 372 -14.31 4.74 -18.07
C ARG A 372 -15.25 5.96 -17.99
N GLY A 373 -14.91 6.94 -17.13
CA GLY A 373 -15.80 8.08 -16.90
C GLY A 373 -16.07 8.91 -18.15
N ALA A 374 -15.04 9.18 -18.93
CA ALA A 374 -15.14 9.93 -20.18
C ALA A 374 -15.96 9.17 -21.25
N LEU A 375 -15.74 7.85 -21.34
CA LEU A 375 -16.45 7.02 -22.32
C LEU A 375 -17.93 6.82 -21.95
N VAL A 376 -18.26 6.70 -20.67
CA VAL A 376 -19.67 6.68 -20.21
C VAL A 376 -20.41 7.96 -20.63
N GLN A 377 -19.79 9.12 -20.47
CA GLN A 377 -20.37 10.40 -20.90
C GLN A 377 -20.59 10.45 -22.43
N LEU A 378 -19.62 9.95 -23.20
CA LEU A 378 -19.73 9.91 -24.68
C LEU A 378 -20.80 8.92 -25.13
N ILE A 379 -20.94 7.75 -24.49
CA ILE A 379 -22.04 6.82 -24.82
C ILE A 379 -23.39 7.51 -24.59
N PHE A 380 -23.64 8.12 -23.45
CA PHE A 380 -24.89 8.85 -23.20
C PHE A 380 -25.11 10.02 -24.17
N ARG A 381 -24.05 10.70 -24.60
CA ARG A 381 -24.13 11.85 -25.50
C ARG A 381 -24.43 11.47 -26.94
N HIS A 382 -23.91 10.34 -27.42
CA HIS A 382 -23.95 9.94 -28.82
C HIS A 382 -24.83 8.73 -29.11
N THR A 383 -25.55 8.23 -28.11
CA THR A 383 -26.53 7.16 -28.25
C THR A 383 -27.85 7.51 -27.57
N SER A 384 -28.91 6.82 -27.94
CA SER A 384 -30.24 6.94 -27.33
C SER A 384 -30.39 6.16 -26.03
N THR A 385 -29.34 5.46 -25.55
CA THR A 385 -29.45 4.60 -24.38
C THR A 385 -29.76 5.38 -23.11
N LEU A 386 -30.58 4.81 -22.23
CA LEU A 386 -30.90 5.36 -20.90
C LEU A 386 -30.10 4.71 -19.79
N GLY A 387 -29.29 3.69 -20.10
CA GLY A 387 -28.54 2.96 -19.10
C GLY A 387 -27.39 2.14 -19.65
N ILE A 388 -26.28 2.13 -18.93
CA ILE A 388 -25.06 1.40 -19.28
C ILE A 388 -24.81 0.37 -18.18
N ARG A 389 -24.50 -0.86 -18.55
CA ARG A 389 -24.02 -1.91 -17.66
C ARG A 389 -22.51 -1.93 -17.72
N GLU A 390 -21.87 -2.07 -16.59
CA GLU A 390 -20.41 -2.19 -16.45
C GLU A 390 -20.04 -3.59 -15.98
N CYS A 391 -19.02 -4.18 -16.60
CA CYS A 391 -18.43 -5.43 -16.18
C CYS A 391 -16.90 -5.26 -16.15
N ARG A 392 -16.27 -5.54 -15.02
CA ARG A 392 -14.82 -5.58 -14.88
C ARG A 392 -14.35 -6.99 -15.14
N MET A 393 -13.36 -7.13 -15.99
CA MET A 393 -12.87 -8.44 -16.41
C MET A 393 -11.34 -8.46 -16.34
N PRO A 394 -10.75 -9.45 -15.65
CA PRO A 394 -9.33 -9.72 -15.81
C PRO A 394 -9.08 -10.23 -17.22
N ARG A 395 -8.00 -9.79 -17.86
CA ARG A 395 -7.58 -10.30 -19.16
C ARG A 395 -6.11 -10.69 -19.14
N TYR A 396 -5.76 -11.71 -19.90
CA TYR A 396 -4.40 -12.12 -20.11
C TYR A 396 -3.85 -11.42 -21.37
N VAL A 397 -2.74 -10.70 -21.22
CA VAL A 397 -2.12 -9.93 -22.31
C VAL A 397 -0.68 -10.35 -22.46
N LEU A 398 -0.21 -10.50 -23.70
CA LEU A 398 1.22 -10.59 -23.95
C LEU A 398 1.86 -9.20 -23.78
N GLN A 399 3.00 -9.12 -23.14
CA GLN A 399 3.80 -7.89 -23.08
C GLN A 399 4.16 -7.46 -24.50
N ARG A 400 3.87 -6.18 -24.82
CA ARG A 400 4.05 -5.63 -26.17
C ARG A 400 5.17 -4.63 -26.18
N GLU A 401 6.06 -4.79 -27.16
CA GLU A 401 7.15 -3.88 -27.43
C GLU A 401 7.11 -3.45 -28.89
N THR A 402 7.47 -2.19 -29.17
CA THR A 402 7.55 -1.70 -30.53
C THR A 402 8.98 -1.27 -30.82
N GLN A 403 9.61 -1.97 -31.72
CA GLN A 403 10.94 -1.63 -32.24
C GLN A 403 10.77 -0.85 -33.53
N THR A 404 11.62 0.13 -33.76
CA THR A 404 11.53 1.00 -34.92
C THR A 404 12.86 0.98 -35.67
N ALA A 405 12.83 0.61 -36.95
CA ALA A 405 13.97 0.70 -37.84
C ALA A 405 13.79 1.83 -38.85
N LYS A 406 14.85 2.61 -39.07
CA LYS A 406 14.89 3.69 -40.07
C LYS A 406 15.53 3.17 -41.36
N PHE A 407 14.88 3.42 -42.46
CA PHE A 407 15.34 3.12 -43.84
C PHE A 407 15.53 4.42 -44.58
N GLU A 408 16.20 4.38 -45.74
CA GLU A 408 16.29 5.53 -46.68
C GLU A 408 14.89 6.01 -47.08
N ASP A 409 13.94 5.07 -47.24
CA ASP A 409 12.59 5.33 -47.69
C ASP A 409 11.57 5.53 -46.57
N GLY A 410 11.98 5.65 -45.32
CA GLY A 410 11.06 5.88 -44.19
C GLY A 410 11.34 4.99 -42.98
N THR A 411 10.33 4.85 -42.15
CA THR A 411 10.41 4.13 -40.89
C THR A 411 9.49 2.92 -40.91
N ILE A 412 9.95 1.76 -40.41
CA ILE A 412 9.14 0.56 -40.23
C ILE A 412 9.14 0.18 -38.76
N ARG A 413 7.97 -0.10 -38.22
CA ARG A 413 7.76 -0.54 -36.83
C ARG A 413 7.50 -2.04 -36.83
N LEU A 414 8.26 -2.75 -35.97
CA LEU A 414 8.03 -4.15 -35.63
C LEU A 414 7.39 -4.21 -34.24
N LYS A 415 6.19 -4.72 -34.16
CA LYS A 415 5.51 -5.03 -32.91
C LYS A 415 5.88 -6.44 -32.49
N THR A 416 6.51 -6.56 -31.32
CA THR A 416 6.76 -7.85 -30.67
C THR A 416 5.81 -8.02 -29.51
N ALA A 417 5.42 -9.26 -29.27
CA ALA A 417 4.58 -9.61 -28.13
C ALA A 417 5.09 -10.93 -27.53
N GLN A 418 5.36 -10.93 -26.22
CA GLN A 418 5.87 -12.11 -25.52
C GLN A 418 5.15 -12.33 -24.20
N GLY A 419 5.04 -13.58 -23.77
CA GLY A 419 4.41 -13.97 -22.52
C GLY A 419 3.86 -15.39 -22.63
N PHE A 420 3.55 -16.01 -21.52
CA PHE A 420 2.96 -17.37 -21.48
C PHE A 420 3.69 -18.40 -22.35
N GLY A 421 5.03 -18.31 -22.44
CA GLY A 421 5.84 -19.20 -23.25
C GLY A 421 5.73 -18.98 -24.76
N VAL A 422 5.10 -17.88 -25.22
CA VAL A 422 4.92 -17.54 -26.65
C VAL A 422 5.65 -16.26 -26.96
N LYS A 423 6.26 -16.20 -28.15
CA LYS A 423 6.81 -14.97 -28.73
C LYS A 423 6.21 -14.76 -30.13
N ARG A 424 5.72 -13.56 -30.42
CA ARG A 424 5.14 -13.17 -31.70
C ARG A 424 5.77 -11.87 -32.16
N ALA A 425 5.94 -11.72 -33.46
CA ALA A 425 6.42 -10.50 -34.08
C ALA A 425 5.60 -10.21 -35.34
N LYS A 426 5.24 -8.96 -35.57
CA LYS A 426 4.49 -8.52 -36.75
C LYS A 426 4.84 -7.08 -37.08
N PHE A 427 5.10 -6.81 -38.35
CA PHE A 427 5.27 -5.44 -38.83
C PHE A 427 3.95 -4.65 -38.83
N GLU A 428 4.06 -3.36 -38.61
CA GLU A 428 2.90 -2.45 -38.76
C GLU A 428 2.44 -2.41 -40.22
N TYR A 429 1.21 -2.83 -40.47
CA TYR A 429 0.68 -2.92 -41.82
C TYR A 429 0.81 -1.62 -42.62
N ALA A 430 0.48 -0.48 -41.99
CA ALA A 430 0.56 0.84 -42.65
C ALA A 430 1.98 1.17 -43.13
N ASP A 431 3.03 0.75 -42.38
CA ASP A 431 4.41 1.00 -42.72
C ASP A 431 4.86 0.11 -43.90
N ILE A 432 4.42 -1.16 -43.90
CA ILE A 432 4.69 -2.09 -45.01
C ILE A 432 3.94 -1.65 -46.28
N ALA A 433 2.67 -1.24 -46.19
CA ALA A 433 1.92 -0.73 -47.28
C ALA A 433 2.55 0.54 -47.92
N ALA A 434 2.97 1.48 -47.08
CA ALA A 434 3.68 2.67 -47.52
C ALA A 434 5.04 2.37 -48.19
N LEU A 435 5.77 1.34 -47.74
CA LEU A 435 7.01 0.89 -48.39
C LEU A 435 6.70 0.26 -49.76
N ALA A 436 5.66 -0.62 -49.83
CA ALA A 436 5.26 -1.28 -51.05
C ALA A 436 4.84 -0.24 -52.14
N GLU A 437 4.05 0.76 -51.78
CA GLU A 437 3.64 1.85 -52.68
C GLU A 437 4.83 2.68 -53.17
N ARG A 438 5.72 3.09 -52.30
CA ARG A 438 6.89 3.89 -52.66
C ARG A 438 7.84 3.20 -53.60
N ARG A 439 8.02 1.87 -53.41
CA ARG A 439 8.93 1.07 -54.26
C ARG A 439 8.21 0.40 -55.45
N ALA A 440 6.90 0.55 -55.58
CA ALA A 440 6.07 -0.11 -56.57
C ALA A 440 6.25 -1.63 -56.61
N ILE A 441 6.30 -2.26 -55.39
CA ILE A 441 6.49 -3.69 -55.18
C ILE A 441 5.27 -4.28 -54.48
N THR A 442 5.22 -5.62 -54.38
CA THR A 442 4.15 -6.30 -53.63
C THR A 442 4.34 -6.13 -52.10
N LEU A 443 3.22 -6.25 -51.36
CA LEU A 443 3.29 -6.27 -49.89
C LEU A 443 4.22 -7.35 -49.35
N ALA A 444 4.22 -8.54 -49.97
CA ALA A 444 5.08 -9.66 -49.60
C ALA A 444 6.57 -9.35 -49.79
N ASP A 445 6.92 -8.64 -50.86
CA ASP A 445 8.31 -8.24 -51.10
C ASP A 445 8.75 -7.11 -50.15
N ALA A 446 7.84 -6.18 -49.83
CA ALA A 446 8.10 -5.16 -48.82
C ALA A 446 8.31 -5.77 -47.40
N GLU A 447 7.55 -6.80 -47.06
CA GLU A 447 7.70 -7.52 -45.81
C GLU A 447 9.05 -8.23 -45.71
N LYS A 448 9.53 -8.90 -46.78
CA LYS A 448 10.86 -9.52 -46.84
C LYS A 448 11.99 -8.51 -46.67
N ILE A 449 11.86 -7.32 -47.30
CA ILE A 449 12.82 -6.23 -47.14
C ILE A 449 12.88 -5.80 -45.67
N ALA A 450 11.73 -5.63 -45.03
CA ALA A 450 11.66 -5.30 -43.60
C ALA A 450 12.28 -6.38 -42.72
N GLU A 451 12.00 -7.65 -42.98
CA GLU A 451 12.59 -8.78 -42.23
C GLU A 451 14.13 -8.79 -42.31
N THR A 452 14.69 -8.55 -43.50
CA THR A 452 16.16 -8.53 -43.73
C THR A 452 16.80 -7.42 -42.91
N ALA A 453 16.24 -6.24 -42.93
CA ALA A 453 16.77 -5.10 -42.20
C ALA A 453 16.68 -5.26 -40.68
N PHE A 454 15.60 -5.87 -40.14
CA PHE A 454 15.52 -6.11 -38.71
C PHE A 454 16.48 -7.22 -38.24
N LYS A 455 16.91 -8.13 -39.11
CA LYS A 455 17.98 -9.11 -38.80
C LYS A 455 19.35 -8.44 -38.69
N GLU A 456 19.66 -7.50 -39.58
CA GLU A 456 20.91 -6.73 -39.57
C GLU A 456 21.03 -5.80 -38.35
N PHE A 457 19.91 -5.35 -37.74
CA PHE A 457 19.90 -4.55 -36.53
C PHE A 457 19.95 -5.38 -35.24
N SER A 458 19.79 -6.70 -35.31
CA SER A 458 19.77 -7.63 -34.16
C SER A 458 21.08 -8.37 -33.94
N GLU A 459 22.02 -8.24 -34.88
CA GLU A 459 23.44 -8.63 -34.79
C GLU A 459 24.31 -7.45 -34.37
#